data_6be5edf24863f3f92a7df0c897b9b061
#
_entry.id   6be5edf24863f3f92a7df0c897b9b061
#
_cell.length_a   1.000
_cell.length_b   1.000
_cell.length_c   1.000
_cell.angle_alpha   90.00
_cell.angle_beta   90.00
_cell.angle_gamma   90.00
#
_symmetry.space_group_name_H-M   'P 1'
#
loop_
_entity.id
_entity.type
_entity.pdbx_description
1 polymer ?
#
loop_
_entity_poly.entity_id
_entity_poly.type
_entity_poly.pdbx_seq_one_letter_code
_entity_poly.pdbx_strand_id
1 'polypeptide(L)'
;MADVKISNLPGIISFNLTDLLAIVSKDNNNVDTTMKASISELAAELLKNISYTELTTTSDNIIGAINEVAGTWVTGTLTAGSTSLTLSDASITASSTFDIYTDTFGIQPVNAVVATGSITLTFLAQASDITVKVRVS
;
A
#
# COMPACT_ATOMS: atom_id res chain seq x y z
N MET A 1 40.25 -1.86 32.29
CA MET A 1 39.77 -2.45 31.05
C MET A 1 40.45 -1.72 29.90
N ALA A 2 41.07 -2.40 28.96
CA ALA A 2 41.64 -1.73 27.80
C ALA A 2 40.55 -1.31 26.85
N ASP A 3 40.53 -0.07 26.40
CA ASP A 3 39.58 0.42 25.39
C ASP A 3 39.89 -0.25 24.05
N VAL A 4 38.90 -0.94 23.51
CA VAL A 4 38.99 -1.52 22.16
C VAL A 4 38.53 -0.47 21.15
N LYS A 5 39.42 -0.09 20.24
CA LYS A 5 39.06 0.82 19.16
C LYS A 5 38.00 0.16 18.24
N ILE A 6 37.01 0.91 17.81
CA ILE A 6 35.94 0.41 16.93
C ILE A 6 36.52 -0.22 15.64
N SER A 7 37.64 0.30 15.13
CA SER A 7 38.35 -0.25 13.97
C SER A 7 38.94 -1.65 14.16
N ASN A 8 39.06 -2.11 15.42
CA ASN A 8 39.62 -3.41 15.77
C ASN A 8 38.53 -4.46 16.08
N LEU A 9 37.26 -4.11 15.93
CA LEU A 9 36.17 -5.06 16.07
C LEU A 9 36.10 -5.97 14.81
N PRO A 10 35.83 -7.27 14.99
CA PRO A 10 35.62 -8.15 13.87
C PRO A 10 34.44 -7.63 13.02
N GLY A 11 34.58 -7.73 11.69
CA GLY A 11 33.53 -7.33 10.78
C GLY A 11 32.23 -8.10 11.06
N ILE A 12 31.10 -7.40 11.04
CA ILE A 12 29.79 -8.02 11.20
C ILE A 12 29.41 -8.63 9.85
N ILE A 13 29.22 -9.97 9.84
CA ILE A 13 28.86 -10.72 8.64
C ILE A 13 27.35 -10.72 8.42
N SER A 14 26.57 -10.60 9.50
CA SER A 14 25.09 -10.53 9.46
C SER A 14 24.57 -9.81 10.69
N PHE A 15 23.41 -9.17 10.52
CA PHE A 15 22.66 -8.55 11.61
C PHE A 15 21.40 -9.37 11.88
N ASN A 16 21.08 -9.61 13.15
CA ASN A 16 19.78 -10.08 13.57
C ASN A 16 18.91 -8.90 14.00
N LEU A 17 17.60 -9.02 13.81
CA LEU A 17 16.65 -7.97 14.17
C LEU A 17 16.65 -7.64 15.68
N THR A 18 17.18 -8.54 16.49
CA THR A 18 17.31 -8.40 17.95
C THR A 18 18.67 -7.86 18.40
N ASP A 19 19.63 -7.69 17.47
CA ASP A 19 20.92 -7.11 17.81
C ASP A 19 20.73 -5.70 18.34
N LEU A 20 21.48 -5.36 19.38
CA LEU A 20 21.40 -4.07 20.05
C LEU A 20 22.46 -3.12 19.52
N LEU A 21 22.03 -1.92 19.17
CA LEU A 21 22.92 -0.80 18.83
C LEU A 21 23.03 0.15 20.03
N ALA A 22 24.24 0.60 20.31
CA ALA A 22 24.47 1.70 21.23
C ALA A 22 24.29 3.02 20.47
N ILE A 23 23.32 3.81 20.88
CA ILE A 23 23.01 5.12 20.28
C ILE A 23 23.37 6.19 21.31
N VAL A 24 24.20 7.14 20.92
CA VAL A 24 24.46 8.34 21.71
C VAL A 24 23.57 9.45 21.20
N SER A 25 22.70 9.95 22.04
CA SER A 25 21.87 11.11 21.75
C SER A 25 22.05 12.18 22.80
N LYS A 26 21.68 13.41 22.48
CA LYS A 26 21.66 14.52 23.46
C LYS A 26 20.27 14.62 24.06
N ASP A 27 20.23 14.71 25.38
CA ASP A 27 18.99 15.02 26.08
C ASP A 27 18.62 16.54 25.93
N ASN A 28 17.50 16.93 26.54
CA ASN A 28 17.03 18.32 26.51
C ASN A 28 17.98 19.31 27.18
N ASN A 29 18.96 18.81 27.93
CA ASN A 29 19.99 19.63 28.60
C ASN A 29 21.33 19.61 27.83
N ASN A 30 21.34 19.06 26.60
CA ASN A 30 22.53 18.92 25.76
C ASN A 30 23.59 17.96 26.32
N VAL A 31 23.19 17.04 27.22
CA VAL A 31 24.05 16.02 27.81
C VAL A 31 23.99 14.76 26.96
N ASP A 32 25.15 14.17 26.67
CA ASP A 32 25.26 12.92 25.93
C ASP A 32 24.68 11.76 26.75
N THR A 33 23.68 11.12 26.22
CA THR A 33 23.00 9.96 26.80
C THR A 33 23.19 8.75 25.89
N THR A 34 23.73 7.67 26.45
CA THR A 34 23.83 6.40 25.70
C THR A 34 22.58 5.57 25.92
N MET A 35 21.89 5.26 24.84
CA MET A 35 20.74 4.38 24.83
C MET A 35 21.04 3.13 24.01
N LYS A 36 20.26 2.07 24.25
CA LYS A 36 20.30 0.86 23.43
C LYS A 36 19.01 0.76 22.66
N ALA A 37 19.12 0.49 21.36
CA ALA A 37 17.99 0.15 20.53
C ALA A 37 18.28 -1.14 19.76
N SER A 38 17.28 -1.97 19.56
CA SER A 38 17.40 -3.10 18.65
C SER A 38 17.39 -2.59 17.19
N ILE A 39 17.93 -3.39 16.29
CA ILE A 39 17.87 -3.09 14.85
C ILE A 39 16.41 -3.02 14.38
N SER A 40 15.52 -3.85 14.95
CA SER A 40 14.10 -3.81 14.64
C SER A 40 13.42 -2.49 15.05
N GLU A 41 13.76 -1.96 16.22
CA GLU A 41 13.24 -0.66 16.68
C GLU A 41 13.75 0.49 15.81
N LEU A 42 15.05 0.49 15.48
CA LEU A 42 15.63 1.50 14.60
C LEU A 42 15.01 1.43 13.18
N ALA A 43 14.85 0.23 12.62
CA ALA A 43 14.25 0.03 11.32
C ALA A 43 12.77 0.47 11.30
N ALA A 44 12.00 0.15 12.35
CA ALA A 44 10.62 0.57 12.49
C ALA A 44 10.49 2.09 12.55
N GLU A 45 11.35 2.77 13.33
CA GLU A 45 11.32 4.22 13.44
C GLU A 45 11.79 4.90 12.15
N LEU A 46 12.80 4.34 11.48
CA LEU A 46 13.25 4.84 10.17
C LEU A 46 12.13 4.74 9.12
N LEU A 47 11.48 3.57 9.01
CA LEU A 47 10.39 3.35 8.07
C LEU A 47 9.17 4.25 8.35
N LYS A 48 8.92 4.54 9.63
CA LYS A 48 7.83 5.43 10.06
C LYS A 48 8.10 6.89 9.68
N ASN A 49 9.37 7.31 9.71
CA ASN A 49 9.77 8.70 9.47
C ASN A 49 10.23 8.97 8.02
N ILE A 50 10.27 7.96 7.14
CA ILE A 50 10.48 8.19 5.73
C ILE A 50 9.20 8.77 5.13
N SER A 51 9.18 10.08 4.99
CA SER A 51 8.11 10.81 4.29
C SER A 51 8.51 11.00 2.83
N TYR A 52 7.72 10.46 1.92
CA TYR A 52 7.88 10.70 0.49
C TYR A 52 7.01 11.88 0.09
N THR A 53 7.58 13.07 0.06
CA THR A 53 6.86 14.31 -0.33
C THR A 53 6.50 14.34 -1.82
N GLU A 54 7.06 13.44 -2.62
CA GLU A 54 6.78 13.33 -4.06
C GLU A 54 5.64 12.35 -4.39
N LEU A 55 5.26 11.48 -3.45
CA LEU A 55 4.08 10.62 -3.61
C LEU A 55 2.85 11.40 -3.15
N THR A 56 1.93 11.65 -4.07
CA THR A 56 0.62 12.29 -3.78
C THR A 56 -0.34 11.31 -3.10
N THR A 57 0.13 10.58 -2.09
CA THR A 57 -0.66 9.66 -1.28
C THR A 57 -1.03 10.30 0.05
N THR A 58 -2.14 9.91 0.65
CA THR A 58 -2.55 10.35 1.98
C THR A 58 -1.85 9.56 3.09
N SER A 59 -1.23 8.44 2.73
CA SER A 59 -0.51 7.59 3.67
C SER A 59 0.86 8.18 4.04
N ASP A 60 1.16 8.17 5.32
CA ASP A 60 2.40 8.67 5.92
C ASP A 60 3.53 7.61 5.98
N ASN A 61 3.32 6.42 5.42
CA ASN A 61 4.31 5.35 5.37
C ASN A 61 4.34 4.63 4.02
N ILE A 62 5.48 4.00 3.70
CA ILE A 62 5.73 3.34 2.39
C ILE A 62 4.68 2.26 2.08
N ILE A 63 4.36 1.41 3.05
CA ILE A 63 3.43 0.29 2.82
C ILE A 63 2.03 0.81 2.53
N GLY A 64 1.58 1.81 3.29
CA GLY A 64 0.31 2.46 3.05
C GLY A 64 0.27 3.18 1.70
N ALA A 65 1.32 3.91 1.34
CA ALA A 65 1.44 4.57 0.05
C ALA A 65 1.40 3.58 -1.13
N ILE A 66 2.09 2.42 -1.01
CA ILE A 66 2.04 1.36 -2.01
C ILE A 66 0.62 0.81 -2.14
N ASN A 67 -0.06 0.54 -1.03
CA ASN A 67 -1.43 0.03 -1.04
C ASN A 67 -2.41 1.03 -1.64
N GLU A 68 -2.24 2.32 -1.35
CA GLU A 68 -3.05 3.40 -1.91
C GLU A 68 -2.88 3.51 -3.43
N VAL A 69 -1.64 3.46 -3.93
CA VAL A 69 -1.34 3.48 -5.37
C VAL A 69 -1.79 2.19 -6.07
N ALA A 70 -1.72 1.04 -5.39
CA ALA A 70 -2.19 -0.23 -5.94
C ALA A 70 -3.70 -0.22 -6.22
N GLY A 71 -4.47 0.56 -5.46
CA GLY A 71 -5.93 0.62 -5.53
C GLY A 71 -6.60 -0.67 -5.04
N THR A 72 -7.90 -0.63 -4.91
CA THR A 72 -8.70 -1.80 -4.55
C THR A 72 -9.26 -2.46 -5.80
N TRP A 73 -9.13 -3.79 -5.91
CA TRP A 73 -9.72 -4.56 -6.99
C TRP A 73 -11.05 -5.17 -6.58
N VAL A 74 -12.10 -4.83 -7.32
CA VAL A 74 -13.43 -5.42 -7.15
C VAL A 74 -13.75 -6.25 -8.38
N THR A 75 -14.18 -7.50 -8.16
CA THR A 75 -14.43 -8.45 -9.25
C THR A 75 -15.87 -8.94 -9.21
N GLY A 76 -16.50 -9.09 -10.37
CA GLY A 76 -17.80 -9.68 -10.51
C GLY A 76 -17.97 -10.34 -11.88
N THR A 77 -19.07 -11.06 -12.04
CA THR A 77 -19.40 -11.75 -13.29
C THR A 77 -20.68 -11.15 -13.91
N LEU A 78 -20.57 -10.66 -15.13
CA LEU A 78 -21.73 -10.33 -15.95
C LEU A 78 -22.23 -11.64 -16.57
N THR A 79 -23.39 -12.09 -16.14
CA THR A 79 -24.00 -13.33 -16.66
C THR A 79 -24.45 -13.16 -18.11
N ALA A 80 -24.34 -14.22 -18.91
CA ALA A 80 -24.79 -14.26 -20.28
C ALA A 80 -26.24 -13.72 -20.44
N GLY A 81 -26.45 -12.86 -21.41
CA GLY A 81 -27.73 -12.19 -21.66
C GLY A 81 -28.00 -10.98 -20.75
N SER A 82 -27.27 -10.79 -19.65
CA SER A 82 -27.42 -9.63 -18.79
C SER A 82 -26.78 -8.40 -19.41
N THR A 83 -27.35 -7.23 -19.10
CA THR A 83 -26.83 -5.92 -19.54
C THR A 83 -26.37 -5.04 -18.39
N SER A 84 -26.49 -5.50 -17.15
CA SER A 84 -26.10 -4.70 -15.97
C SER A 84 -25.35 -5.57 -14.97
N LEU A 85 -24.27 -5.00 -14.41
CA LEU A 85 -23.48 -5.57 -13.33
C LEU A 85 -23.25 -4.50 -12.27
N THR A 86 -23.66 -4.79 -11.03
CA THR A 86 -23.34 -3.93 -9.89
C THR A 86 -22.26 -4.59 -9.05
N LEU A 87 -21.18 -3.85 -8.83
CA LEU A 87 -20.08 -4.22 -7.95
C LEU A 87 -20.15 -3.36 -6.68
N SER A 88 -19.98 -3.97 -5.53
CA SER A 88 -20.08 -3.28 -4.24
C SER A 88 -18.78 -3.43 -3.46
N ASP A 89 -18.28 -2.32 -2.93
CA ASP A 89 -17.12 -2.26 -2.05
C ASP A 89 -17.16 -0.96 -1.23
N ALA A 90 -16.78 -1.04 0.05
CA ALA A 90 -16.79 0.11 0.95
C ALA A 90 -15.80 1.21 0.56
N SER A 91 -14.76 0.89 -0.23
CA SER A 91 -13.79 1.87 -0.75
C SER A 91 -14.34 2.76 -1.86
N ILE A 92 -15.47 2.38 -2.48
CA ILE A 92 -16.09 3.16 -3.55
C ILE A 92 -16.75 4.41 -2.98
N THR A 93 -16.34 5.56 -3.46
CA THR A 93 -16.92 6.86 -3.13
C THR A 93 -17.41 7.56 -4.39
N ALA A 94 -18.19 8.64 -4.24
CA ALA A 94 -18.67 9.41 -5.38
C ALA A 94 -17.53 10.10 -6.17
N SER A 95 -16.34 10.24 -5.58
CA SER A 95 -15.13 10.83 -6.20
C SER A 95 -14.11 9.80 -6.67
N SER A 96 -14.36 8.50 -6.49
CA SER A 96 -13.45 7.45 -6.93
C SER A 96 -13.29 7.42 -8.44
N THR A 97 -12.08 7.16 -8.91
CA THR A 97 -11.77 6.88 -10.31
C THR A 97 -11.66 5.37 -10.55
N PHE A 98 -11.89 4.93 -11.78
CA PHE A 98 -12.02 3.52 -12.07
C PHE A 98 -11.29 3.13 -13.35
N ASP A 99 -10.52 2.03 -13.27
CA ASP A 99 -10.06 1.29 -14.43
C ASP A 99 -10.88 0.00 -14.54
N ILE A 100 -11.45 -0.25 -15.69
CA ILE A 100 -12.35 -1.40 -15.91
C ILE A 100 -11.70 -2.36 -16.90
N TYR A 101 -11.61 -3.63 -16.48
CA TYR A 101 -11.04 -4.71 -17.28
C TYR A 101 -12.04 -5.84 -17.41
N THR A 102 -12.10 -6.43 -18.59
CA THR A 102 -12.89 -7.63 -18.87
C THR A 102 -11.96 -8.75 -19.33
N ASP A 103 -12.31 -10.00 -19.06
CA ASP A 103 -11.57 -11.19 -19.50
C ASP A 103 -11.76 -11.48 -21.01
N THR A 104 -12.67 -10.77 -21.66
CA THR A 104 -12.96 -10.92 -23.09
C THR A 104 -12.57 -9.65 -23.83
N PHE A 105 -11.70 -9.80 -24.83
CA PHE A 105 -11.19 -8.67 -25.63
C PHE A 105 -12.32 -7.93 -26.37
N GLY A 106 -12.24 -6.61 -26.35
CA GLY A 106 -13.17 -5.73 -27.07
C GLY A 106 -14.51 -5.49 -26.38
N ILE A 107 -14.76 -6.09 -25.21
CA ILE A 107 -15.96 -5.83 -24.43
C ILE A 107 -15.66 -4.75 -23.40
N GLN A 108 -16.43 -3.67 -23.48
CA GLN A 108 -16.35 -2.54 -22.57
C GLN A 108 -17.76 -2.14 -22.13
N PRO A 109 -17.92 -1.57 -20.94
CA PRO A 109 -19.19 -1.00 -20.53
C PRO A 109 -19.55 0.21 -21.41
N VAL A 110 -20.82 0.32 -21.75
CA VAL A 110 -21.37 1.47 -22.49
C VAL A 110 -21.74 2.63 -21.55
N ASN A 111 -21.90 2.34 -20.25
CA ASN A 111 -22.18 3.32 -19.22
C ASN A 111 -21.70 2.81 -17.86
N ALA A 112 -21.36 3.75 -16.96
CA ALA A 112 -21.02 3.48 -15.56
C ALA A 112 -21.69 4.51 -14.66
N VAL A 113 -22.36 4.03 -13.60
CA VAL A 113 -22.97 4.88 -12.58
C VAL A 113 -22.34 4.55 -11.24
N VAL A 114 -21.78 5.57 -10.59
CA VAL A 114 -21.09 5.44 -9.31
C VAL A 114 -22.00 5.94 -8.20
N ALA A 115 -22.09 5.16 -7.13
CA ALA A 115 -22.72 5.56 -5.88
C ALA A 115 -21.78 5.20 -4.72
N THR A 116 -21.98 5.80 -3.56
CA THR A 116 -21.21 5.41 -2.37
C THR A 116 -21.40 3.93 -2.08
N GLY A 117 -20.30 3.18 -2.03
CA GLY A 117 -20.29 1.74 -1.78
C GLY A 117 -20.56 0.88 -3.01
N SER A 118 -20.79 1.43 -4.22
CA SER A 118 -21.05 0.61 -5.41
C SER A 118 -20.79 1.32 -6.73
N ILE A 119 -20.49 0.52 -7.75
CA ILE A 119 -20.50 0.94 -9.16
C ILE A 119 -21.41 0.01 -9.95
N THR A 120 -22.30 0.58 -10.76
CA THR A 120 -23.16 -0.16 -11.71
C THR A 120 -22.68 0.09 -13.13
N LEU A 121 -22.29 -0.98 -13.78
CA LEU A 121 -21.80 -1.00 -15.16
C LEU A 121 -22.89 -1.51 -16.09
N THR A 122 -23.10 -0.82 -17.21
CA THR A 122 -24.03 -1.25 -18.26
C THR A 122 -23.24 -1.74 -19.46
N PHE A 123 -23.59 -2.91 -19.98
CA PHE A 123 -22.98 -3.54 -21.16
C PHE A 123 -24.00 -3.80 -22.23
N LEU A 124 -23.55 -4.09 -23.43
CA LEU A 124 -24.36 -4.81 -24.40
C LEU A 124 -24.51 -6.27 -23.98
N ALA A 125 -25.65 -6.89 -24.23
CA ALA A 125 -25.87 -8.31 -23.88
C ALA A 125 -24.82 -9.20 -24.55
N GLN A 126 -24.22 -10.10 -23.77
CA GLN A 126 -23.17 -11.02 -24.22
C GLN A 126 -23.71 -12.45 -24.30
N ALA A 127 -23.13 -13.25 -25.20
CA ALA A 127 -23.55 -14.65 -25.39
C ALA A 127 -23.01 -15.59 -24.29
N SER A 128 -22.00 -15.17 -23.55
CA SER A 128 -21.35 -15.93 -22.47
C SER A 128 -21.13 -15.06 -21.25
N ASP A 129 -20.88 -15.69 -20.12
CA ASP A 129 -20.46 -15.01 -18.90
C ASP A 129 -19.14 -14.30 -19.13
N ILE A 130 -18.98 -13.10 -18.51
CA ILE A 130 -17.78 -12.28 -18.60
C ILE A 130 -17.35 -11.88 -17.21
N THR A 131 -16.07 -12.13 -16.90
CA THR A 131 -15.47 -11.61 -15.67
C THR A 131 -15.09 -10.15 -15.84
N VAL A 132 -15.60 -9.32 -14.95
CA VAL A 132 -15.29 -7.89 -14.91
C VAL A 132 -14.49 -7.59 -13.65
N LYS A 133 -13.35 -6.91 -13.82
CA LYS A 133 -12.51 -6.41 -12.73
C LYS A 133 -12.47 -4.90 -12.79
N VAL A 134 -12.71 -4.28 -11.66
CA VAL A 134 -12.66 -2.82 -11.51
C VAL A 134 -11.59 -2.49 -10.49
N ARG A 135 -10.63 -1.65 -10.89
CA ARG A 135 -9.68 -1.04 -9.98
C ARG A 135 -10.26 0.30 -9.52
N VAL A 136 -10.36 0.46 -8.21
CA VAL A 136 -10.83 1.68 -7.55
C VAL A 136 -9.62 2.46 -7.04
N SER A 137 -9.56 3.74 -7.37
CA SER A 137 -8.48 4.66 -6.96
C SER A 137 -9.03 5.93 -6.37
#